data_4dd66bdd397a73bc9566fdd373e4f5dd
#
_entry.id   4dd66bdd397a73bc9566fdd373e4f5dd
#
_cell.length_a   1.000
_cell.length_b   1.000
_cell.length_c   1.000
_cell.angle_alpha   90.00
_cell.angle_beta   90.00
_cell.angle_gamma   90.00
#
_symmetry.space_group_name_H-M   'P 1'
#
loop_
_entity.id
_entity.type
_entity.pdbx_description
1 polymer ?
#
loop_
_entity_poly.entity_id
_entity_poly.type
_entity_poly.pdbx_seq_one_letter_code
_entity_poly.pdbx_strand_id
1 'polypeptide(L)' 'MRYMSCDQSLTHAAYCIWEDGEVIHRGVIRTGDVNTKQKKKGVVYLPTIVERIYLVCKTLWEEYSKFGCEHFVMESLSF' A
#
# COMPACT_ATOMS: atom_id res chain seq x y z
N MET A 1 -0.64 5.31 -20.76
CA MET A 1 -1.59 5.25 -19.65
C MET A 1 -0.91 4.71 -18.40
N ARG A 2 -1.10 5.38 -17.28
CA ARG A 2 -0.57 4.92 -15.98
C ARG A 2 -1.66 4.37 -15.11
N TYR A 3 -1.38 3.27 -14.44
CA TYR A 3 -2.29 2.70 -13.47
C TYR A 3 -1.51 2.16 -12.26
N MET A 4 -2.20 2.07 -11.14
CA MET A 4 -1.65 1.48 -9.92
C MET A 4 -2.30 0.13 -9.68
N SER A 5 -1.50 -0.89 -9.41
CA SER A 5 -1.98 -2.16 -8.89
C SER A 5 -1.58 -2.30 -7.42
N CYS A 6 -2.43 -2.90 -6.64
CA CYS A 6 -2.20 -3.10 -5.22
C CYS A 6 -2.55 -4.52 -4.82
N ASP A 7 -1.63 -5.17 -4.12
CA ASP A 7 -1.87 -6.42 -3.43
C ASP A 7 -2.14 -6.07 -1.97
N GLN A 8 -3.40 -6.17 -1.58
CA GLN A 8 -3.87 -5.63 -0.32
C GLN A 8 -3.70 -6.61 0.83
N SER A 9 -2.95 -6.18 1.83
CA SER A 9 -2.84 -6.85 3.11
C SER A 9 -2.80 -5.78 4.20
N LEU A 10 -3.33 -6.07 5.37
CA LEU A 10 -3.30 -5.13 6.49
C LEU A 10 -1.87 -4.86 6.97
N THR A 11 -1.00 -5.87 6.91
CA THR A 11 0.36 -5.76 7.41
C THR A 11 1.37 -5.41 6.32
N HIS A 12 1.11 -5.80 5.08
CA HIS A 12 1.99 -5.56 3.94
C HIS A 12 1.15 -5.22 2.72
N ALA A 13 0.97 -3.95 2.45
CA ALA A 13 0.30 -3.51 1.23
C ALA A 13 1.35 -3.20 0.18
N ALA A 14 1.49 -4.06 -0.80
CA ALA A 14 2.43 -3.87 -1.91
C ALA A 14 1.71 -3.22 -3.08
N TYR A 15 2.37 -2.27 -3.73
CA TYR A 15 1.79 -1.62 -4.90
C TYR A 15 2.82 -1.42 -6.00
N CYS A 16 2.32 -1.33 -7.22
CA CYS A 16 3.14 -1.04 -8.40
C CYS A 16 2.47 0.06 -9.21
N ILE A 17 3.28 0.94 -9.77
CA ILE A 17 2.85 1.92 -10.77
C ILE A 17 3.30 1.42 -12.14
N TRP A 18 2.35 1.34 -13.06
CA TRP A 18 2.56 0.83 -14.40
C TRP A 18 2.40 1.93 -15.44
N GLU A 19 3.23 1.92 -16.44
CA GLU A 19 3.09 2.78 -17.62
C GLU A 19 3.30 1.93 -18.87
N ASP A 20 2.28 1.85 -19.70
CA ASP A 20 2.34 1.13 -20.98
C ASP A 20 2.83 -0.31 -20.84
N GLY A 21 2.37 -0.99 -19.79
CA GLY A 21 2.69 -2.38 -19.51
C GLY A 21 3.99 -2.62 -18.77
N GLU A 22 4.70 -1.57 -18.37
CA GLU A 22 5.95 -1.69 -17.63
C GLU A 22 5.82 -1.10 -16.23
N VAL A 23 6.44 -1.74 -15.24
CA VAL A 23 6.49 -1.21 -13.88
C VAL A 23 7.53 -0.08 -13.82
N ILE A 24 7.09 1.13 -13.49
CA ILE A 24 7.97 2.29 -13.34
C ILE A 24 8.27 2.63 -11.90
N HIS A 25 7.48 2.13 -10.96
CA HIS A 25 7.69 2.34 -9.54
C HIS A 25 6.98 1.26 -8.74
N ARG A 26 7.55 0.89 -7.59
CA ARG A 26 6.92 -0.04 -6.67
C ARG A 26 7.22 0.36 -5.24
N GLY A 27 6.34 -0.04 -4.33
CA GLY A 27 6.53 0.21 -2.91
C GLY A 27 5.77 -0.77 -2.05
N VAL A 28 6.09 -0.76 -0.77
CA VAL A 28 5.42 -1.58 0.23
C VAL A 28 5.12 -0.69 1.44
N ILE A 29 3.88 -0.79 1.93
CA ILE A 29 3.45 -0.12 3.15
C ILE A 29 3.32 -1.19 4.22
N ARG A 30 4.13 -1.11 5.26
CA ARG A 30 4.14 -2.08 6.36
C ARG A 30 3.58 -1.44 7.61
N THR A 31 2.57 -2.07 8.19
CA THR A 31 1.97 -1.61 9.45
C THR A 31 1.92 -2.74 10.47
N GLY A 32 1.90 -2.39 11.72
CA GLY A 32 1.80 -3.33 12.82
C GLY A 32 1.10 -2.72 14.02
N ASP A 33 0.81 -3.56 15.02
CA ASP A 33 0.20 -3.14 16.28
C ASP A 33 1.29 -2.61 17.23
N VAL A 34 1.00 -1.50 17.90
CA VAL A 34 1.94 -0.88 18.86
C VAL A 34 2.27 -1.82 20.03
N ASN A 35 1.42 -2.80 20.31
CA ASN A 35 1.61 -3.77 21.38
C ASN A 35 2.54 -4.93 20.98
N THR A 36 3.00 -4.95 19.74
CA THR A 36 3.94 -5.99 19.29
C THR A 36 5.26 -5.86 20.06
N LYS A 37 5.72 -6.97 20.62
CA LYS A 37 6.93 -6.97 21.46
C LYS A 37 8.21 -6.72 20.69
N GLN A 38 8.31 -7.30 19.49
CA GLN A 38 9.49 -7.12 18.64
C GLN A 38 9.13 -6.24 17.46
N LYS A 39 9.60 -5.00 17.51
CA LYS A 39 9.35 -4.03 16.45
C LYS A 39 10.46 -4.06 15.40
N LYS A 40 10.08 -4.04 14.14
CA LYS A 40 11.00 -4.07 13.00
C LYS A 40 11.13 -2.69 12.37
N LYS A 41 12.27 -2.42 11.75
CA LYS A 41 12.49 -1.19 10.99
C LYS A 41 11.61 -1.19 9.74
N GLY A 42 11.15 -0.01 9.35
CA GLY A 42 10.31 0.16 8.16
C GLY A 42 8.86 -0.18 8.36
N VAL A 43 8.45 -0.50 9.57
CA VAL A 43 7.07 -0.80 9.93
C VAL A 43 6.53 0.35 10.77
N VAL A 44 5.35 0.87 10.39
CA VAL A 44 4.67 1.90 11.16
C VAL A 44 3.69 1.21 12.12
N TYR A 45 3.89 1.43 13.41
CA TYR A 45 3.08 0.81 14.45
C TYR A 45 2.02 1.77 14.93
N LEU A 46 0.75 1.35 14.81
CA LEU A 46 -0.42 2.16 15.16
C LEU A 46 -1.34 1.36 16.09
N PRO A 47 -2.05 2.05 17.00
CA PRO A 47 -2.84 1.38 18.04
C PRO A 47 -4.11 0.71 17.53
N THR A 48 -4.69 1.17 16.44
CA THR A 48 -5.96 0.64 15.95
C THR A 48 -5.87 0.18 14.50
N ILE A 49 -6.73 -0.78 14.15
CA ILE A 49 -6.87 -1.25 12.77
C ILE A 49 -7.31 -0.11 11.85
N VAL A 50 -8.20 0.76 12.33
CA VAL A 50 -8.71 1.90 11.56
C VAL A 50 -7.57 2.84 11.17
N GLU A 51 -6.68 3.16 12.10
CA GLU A 51 -5.52 4.00 11.81
C GLU A 51 -4.56 3.36 10.81
N ARG A 52 -4.38 2.04 10.91
CA ARG A 52 -3.53 1.30 9.99
C ARG A 52 -4.12 1.30 8.58
N ILE A 53 -5.42 1.06 8.45
CA ILE A 53 -6.11 1.13 7.15
C ILE A 53 -6.03 2.55 6.58
N TYR A 54 -6.23 3.56 7.42
CA TYR A 54 -6.13 4.96 7.00
C TYR A 54 -4.74 5.28 6.43
N LEU A 55 -3.69 4.84 7.10
CA LEU A 55 -2.32 5.06 6.62
C LEU A 55 -2.09 4.41 5.25
N VAL A 56 -2.53 3.16 5.09
CA VAL A 56 -2.40 2.45 3.82
C VAL A 56 -3.13 3.19 2.71
N CYS A 57 -4.40 3.54 2.93
CA CYS A 57 -5.20 4.23 1.92
C CYS A 57 -4.64 5.60 1.58
N LYS A 58 -4.20 6.36 2.58
CA LYS A 58 -3.61 7.68 2.37
C LYS A 58 -2.34 7.59 1.54
N THR A 59 -1.46 6.65 1.86
CA THR A 59 -0.19 6.47 1.14
C THR A 59 -0.45 6.05 -0.31
N LEU A 60 -1.37 5.12 -0.54
CA LEU A 60 -1.75 4.71 -1.89
C LEU A 60 -2.30 5.88 -2.70
N TRP A 61 -3.16 6.69 -2.08
CA TRP A 61 -3.73 7.86 -2.75
C TRP A 61 -2.66 8.90 -3.10
N GLU A 62 -1.72 9.15 -2.20
CA GLU A 62 -0.62 10.09 -2.43
C GLU A 62 0.24 9.62 -3.61
N GLU A 63 0.60 8.35 -3.65
CA GLU A 63 1.40 7.79 -4.75
C GLU A 63 0.62 7.77 -6.07
N TYR A 64 -0.65 7.40 -6.02
CA TYR A 64 -1.53 7.42 -7.18
C TYR A 64 -1.59 8.82 -7.80
N SER A 65 -1.78 9.83 -6.96
CA SER A 65 -1.87 11.22 -7.40
C SER A 65 -0.52 11.75 -7.90
N LYS A 66 0.56 11.42 -7.19
CA LYS A 66 1.92 11.85 -7.54
C LYS A 66 2.33 11.36 -8.92
N PHE A 67 2.00 10.13 -9.26
CA PHE A 67 2.34 9.56 -10.56
C PHE A 67 1.30 9.84 -11.65
N GLY A 68 0.21 10.51 -11.32
CA GLY A 68 -0.83 10.82 -12.28
C GLY A 68 -1.53 9.59 -12.83
N CYS A 69 -1.79 8.61 -11.99
CA CYS A 69 -2.47 7.39 -12.41
C CYS A 69 -3.92 7.66 -12.81
N GLU A 70 -4.41 6.90 -13.77
CA GLU A 70 -5.77 7.02 -14.29
C GLU A 70 -6.69 5.89 -13.83
N HIS A 71 -6.10 4.75 -13.46
CA HIS A 71 -6.84 3.56 -13.01
C HIS A 71 -6.18 2.95 -11.78
N PHE A 72 -7.01 2.33 -10.98
CA PHE A 72 -6.58 1.58 -9.80
C PHE A 72 -7.10 0.16 -9.90
N VAL A 73 -6.19 -0.82 -9.80
CA VAL A 73 -6.51 -2.23 -9.87
C VAL A 73 -6.13 -2.90 -8.54
N MET A 74 -7.09 -3.53 -7.91
CA MET A 74 -6.84 -4.34 -6.72
C MET A 74 -6.89 -5.81 -7.09
N GLU A 75 -5.89 -6.57 -6.64
CA GLU A 75 -5.97 -8.01 -6.77
C GLU A 75 -7.09 -8.53 -5.85
N SER A 76 -7.94 -9.38 -6.40
CA SER A 76 -8.98 -9.98 -5.59
C SER A 76 -8.36 -10.97 -4.60
N LEU A 77 -8.78 -10.84 -3.34
CA LEU A 77 -8.39 -11.81 -2.34
C LEU A 77 -9.14 -13.11 -2.63
N SER A 78 -8.38 -14.17 -2.89
CA SER A 78 -8.96 -15.52 -2.92
C SER A 78 -8.84 -16.11 -1.53
N PHE A 79 -9.95 -16.50 -1.00
CA PHE A 79 -10.03 -17.16 0.29
C PHE A 79 -10.15 -18.65 0.11
#